data_19a163640528a84b15a5d94f5519cfe2
#
_entry.id   19a163640528a84b15a5d94f5519cfe2
#
_cell.length_a   1.000
_cell.length_b   1.000
_cell.length_c   1.000
_cell.angle_alpha   90.00
_cell.angle_beta   90.00
_cell.angle_gamma   90.00
#
_symmetry.space_group_name_H-M   'P 1'
#
loop_
_entity.id
_entity.type
_entity.pdbx_description
1 polymer ?
#
loop_
_entity_poly.entity_id
_entity_poly.type
_entity_poly.pdbx_seq_one_letter_code
_entity_poly.pdbx_strand_id
1 'polypeptide(L)'
;KPCRGVCLKTKRMAVVFVKTGCIFGFSGSPQDRMFEAKGDSRPMQITDLLVPERVALNMQVADKAMAIHAMVGMLDRTGCLRDAVEYEKNVLEREAQGTTGVGGGVAIPHGKSNAVLVPALAAVTLREAIDYQALDGAPVRLLFLIAAPDGANDLHIQVLARLAQLLMEPMFCEELKQASTPEEFLAVIAKREQGETAR
;
A
#
# COMPACT_ATOMS: atom_id res chain seq x y z
N LYS A 1 17.11 62.00 12.42
CA LYS A 1 16.06 61.04 12.88
C LYS A 1 16.13 59.81 11.97
N PRO A 2 16.43 58.63 12.46
CA PRO A 2 16.63 57.45 11.62
C PRO A 2 15.33 56.73 11.36
N CYS A 3 15.14 56.33 10.10
CA CYS A 3 14.05 55.43 9.68
C CYS A 3 14.42 53.99 10.03
N ARG A 4 13.46 53.26 10.62
CA ARG A 4 13.58 51.84 10.94
C ARG A 4 13.36 51.02 9.67
N GLY A 5 14.39 50.29 9.25
CA GLY A 5 14.28 49.32 8.17
C GLY A 5 13.74 48.01 8.67
N VAL A 6 12.72 47.52 7.96
CA VAL A 6 12.16 46.17 8.16
C VAL A 6 13.05 45.17 7.42
N CYS A 7 13.66 44.26 8.17
CA CYS A 7 14.51 43.21 7.62
C CYS A 7 13.66 42.03 7.11
N LEU A 8 13.43 41.97 5.80
CA LEU A 8 12.90 40.82 5.10
C LEU A 8 14.04 39.80 4.90
N LYS A 9 13.97 38.68 5.59
CA LYS A 9 14.87 37.51 5.38
C LYS A 9 14.52 36.87 4.03
N THR A 10 15.22 37.26 2.96
CA THR A 10 15.25 36.55 1.70
C THR A 10 16.14 35.29 1.84
N LYS A 11 15.58 34.11 1.60
CA LYS A 11 16.35 32.86 1.44
C LYS A 11 17.31 33.05 0.25
N ARG A 12 18.62 32.93 0.52
CA ARG A 12 19.66 32.95 -0.52
C ARG A 12 19.53 31.72 -1.40
N MET A 13 19.20 31.95 -2.67
CA MET A 13 19.48 31.00 -3.75
C MET A 13 20.96 31.07 -4.07
N ALA A 14 21.69 29.99 -3.88
CA ALA A 14 23.05 29.86 -4.38
C ALA A 14 22.99 29.32 -5.82
N VAL A 15 23.31 30.17 -6.80
CA VAL A 15 23.49 29.74 -8.18
C VAL A 15 24.98 29.41 -8.37
N VAL A 16 25.31 28.15 -8.60
CA VAL A 16 26.64 27.74 -9.00
C VAL A 16 26.67 27.62 -10.52
N PHE A 17 27.43 28.49 -11.17
CA PHE A 17 27.68 28.44 -12.62
C PHE A 17 28.79 27.43 -12.91
N VAL A 18 28.49 26.32 -13.55
CA VAL A 18 29.49 25.44 -14.16
C VAL A 18 29.28 25.50 -15.67
N LYS A 19 30.37 25.78 -16.38
CA LYS A 19 30.39 25.84 -17.86
C LYS A 19 29.92 24.52 -18.42
N THR A 20 28.93 24.60 -19.34
CA THR A 20 28.28 23.50 -20.08
C THR A 20 27.17 22.76 -19.30
N GLY A 21 25.95 23.25 -19.47
CA GLY A 21 24.69 22.53 -19.10
C GLY A 21 24.06 23.01 -17.79
N CYS A 22 22.91 23.69 -17.90
CA CYS A 22 22.10 23.99 -16.71
C CYS A 22 21.56 22.72 -16.09
N ILE A 23 22.06 22.32 -14.91
CA ILE A 23 21.45 21.32 -14.07
C ILE A 23 20.72 22.08 -12.96
N PHE A 24 19.39 22.06 -12.99
CA PHE A 24 18.58 22.49 -11.86
C PHE A 24 18.74 21.48 -10.73
N GLY A 25 19.53 21.80 -9.73
CA GLY A 25 19.62 21.02 -8.49
C GLY A 25 18.40 21.32 -7.61
N PHE A 26 17.45 20.41 -7.56
CA PHE A 26 16.36 20.42 -6.60
C PHE A 26 16.89 19.85 -5.28
N SER A 27 16.96 20.69 -4.25
CA SER A 27 17.21 20.26 -2.86
C SER A 27 15.88 19.77 -2.28
N GLY A 28 15.47 18.56 -2.65
CA GLY A 28 14.34 17.86 -2.04
C GLY A 28 14.81 16.97 -0.90
N SER A 29 13.99 16.80 0.13
CA SER A 29 14.21 15.86 1.22
C SER A 29 14.27 14.41 0.71
N PRO A 30 14.83 13.44 1.47
CA PRO A 30 14.87 12.05 1.05
C PRO A 30 13.50 11.44 0.71
N GLN A 31 12.41 12.07 1.12
CA GLN A 31 11.02 11.67 0.85
C GLN A 31 10.54 12.04 -0.56
N ASP A 32 11.14 13.07 -1.21
CA ASP A 32 10.74 13.50 -2.55
C ASP A 32 11.30 12.59 -3.67
N ARG A 33 12.15 11.63 -3.35
CA ARG A 33 12.80 10.75 -4.33
C ARG A 33 12.05 9.46 -4.66
N MET A 34 10.88 9.22 -4.06
CA MET A 34 10.21 7.93 -4.20
C MET A 34 9.12 7.85 -5.28
N PHE A 35 8.78 8.94 -5.95
CA PHE A 35 7.75 8.90 -6.99
C PHE A 35 8.10 9.79 -8.19
N GLU A 36 9.32 9.68 -8.74
CA GLU A 36 9.50 9.97 -10.15
C GLU A 36 8.93 8.79 -10.93
N ALA A 37 7.78 9.01 -11.54
CA ALA A 37 7.24 8.13 -12.56
C ALA A 37 8.23 8.09 -13.72
N LYS A 38 9.26 7.23 -13.62
CA LYS A 38 9.92 6.74 -14.81
C LYS A 38 8.83 6.09 -15.63
N GLY A 39 8.67 6.51 -16.87
CA GLY A 39 7.80 5.88 -17.85
C GLY A 39 8.25 4.45 -18.14
N ASP A 40 8.15 3.58 -17.15
CA ASP A 40 8.31 2.16 -17.28
C ASP A 40 6.99 1.63 -17.83
N SER A 41 7.00 1.19 -19.09
CA SER A 41 5.83 0.67 -19.80
C SER A 41 5.42 -0.74 -19.32
N ARG A 42 6.01 -1.23 -18.21
CA ARG A 42 5.61 -2.51 -17.63
C ARG A 42 4.28 -2.37 -16.87
N PRO A 43 3.44 -3.41 -16.89
CA PRO A 43 2.23 -3.42 -16.06
C PRO A 43 2.61 -3.32 -14.57
N MET A 44 1.81 -2.59 -13.79
CA MET A 44 1.98 -2.45 -12.35
C MET A 44 1.94 -3.82 -11.68
N GLN A 45 2.90 -4.06 -10.78
CA GLN A 45 3.03 -5.30 -10.02
C GLN A 45 2.63 -5.09 -8.55
N ILE A 46 2.11 -6.12 -7.92
CA ILE A 46 1.77 -6.12 -6.49
C ILE A 46 3.03 -5.89 -5.65
N THR A 47 4.15 -6.46 -6.10
CA THR A 47 5.47 -6.28 -5.48
C THR A 47 6.03 -4.85 -5.57
N ASP A 48 5.46 -3.97 -6.40
CA ASP A 48 5.80 -2.54 -6.40
C ASP A 48 5.19 -1.80 -5.18
N LEU A 49 4.11 -2.34 -4.60
CA LEU A 49 3.33 -1.72 -3.53
C LEU A 49 3.46 -2.41 -2.18
N LEU A 50 3.91 -3.68 -2.16
CA LEU A 50 4.04 -4.48 -0.96
C LEU A 50 5.51 -4.71 -0.61
N VAL A 51 5.90 -4.32 0.60
CA VAL A 51 7.26 -4.49 1.13
C VAL A 51 7.25 -5.41 2.37
N PRO A 52 8.37 -6.04 2.76
CA PRO A 52 8.42 -6.99 3.87
C PRO A 52 7.84 -6.42 5.19
N GLU A 53 8.08 -5.13 5.46
CA GLU A 53 7.62 -4.44 6.67
C GLU A 53 6.10 -4.31 6.75
N ARG A 54 5.39 -4.56 5.64
CA ARG A 54 3.94 -4.54 5.54
C ARG A 54 3.33 -5.94 5.34
N VAL A 55 4.12 -6.97 5.63
CA VAL A 55 3.66 -8.37 5.66
C VAL A 55 3.76 -8.88 7.08
N ALA A 56 2.66 -9.40 7.63
CA ALA A 56 2.66 -10.06 8.92
C ALA A 56 2.04 -11.44 8.81
N LEU A 57 2.76 -12.44 9.30
CA LEU A 57 2.35 -13.84 9.19
C LEU A 57 1.87 -14.39 10.54
N ASN A 58 0.88 -15.28 10.49
CA ASN A 58 0.30 -15.91 11.66
C ASN A 58 -0.18 -14.93 12.73
N MET A 59 -0.72 -13.77 12.28
CA MET A 59 -1.25 -12.75 13.19
C MET A 59 -2.45 -13.30 13.97
N GLN A 60 -2.52 -12.96 15.26
CA GLN A 60 -3.67 -13.28 16.09
C GLN A 60 -4.53 -12.05 16.28
N VAL A 61 -5.78 -12.13 15.84
CA VAL A 61 -6.80 -11.07 15.98
C VAL A 61 -8.13 -11.71 16.36
N ALA A 62 -9.00 -10.97 17.02
CA ALA A 62 -10.30 -11.45 17.43
C ALA A 62 -11.36 -11.34 16.32
N ASP A 63 -11.27 -10.29 15.51
CA ASP A 63 -12.27 -9.96 14.50
C ASP A 63 -11.68 -9.15 13.34
N LYS A 64 -12.53 -8.82 12.35
CA LYS A 64 -12.12 -8.07 11.17
C LYS A 64 -11.69 -6.64 11.48
N ALA A 65 -12.29 -5.99 12.48
CA ALA A 65 -11.92 -4.62 12.84
C ALA A 65 -10.50 -4.57 13.40
N MET A 66 -10.13 -5.51 14.27
CA MET A 66 -8.76 -5.68 14.77
C MET A 66 -7.78 -6.01 13.66
N ALA A 67 -8.16 -6.83 12.68
CA ALA A 67 -7.31 -7.14 11.54
C ALA A 67 -7.03 -5.87 10.70
N ILE A 68 -8.07 -5.11 10.37
CA ILE A 68 -7.96 -3.83 9.64
C ILE A 68 -7.09 -2.85 10.42
N HIS A 69 -7.35 -2.66 11.73
CA HIS A 69 -6.57 -1.79 12.60
C HIS A 69 -5.07 -2.12 12.58
N ALA A 70 -4.74 -3.39 12.73
CA ALA A 70 -3.35 -3.85 12.71
C ALA A 70 -2.66 -3.56 11.35
N MET A 71 -3.37 -3.80 10.24
CA MET A 71 -2.88 -3.53 8.89
C MET A 71 -2.69 -2.03 8.62
N VAL A 72 -3.62 -1.19 9.07
CA VAL A 72 -3.48 0.28 9.02
C VAL A 72 -2.25 0.72 9.81
N GLY A 73 -2.02 0.17 11.00
CA GLY A 73 -0.81 0.43 11.78
C GLY A 73 0.49 0.04 11.06
N MET A 74 0.49 -0.97 10.19
CA MET A 74 1.66 -1.32 9.35
C MET A 74 1.91 -0.27 8.26
N LEU A 75 0.86 0.25 7.63
CA LEU A 75 0.95 1.33 6.65
C LEU A 75 1.43 2.64 7.28
N ASP A 76 0.94 2.94 8.47
CA ASP A 76 1.33 4.14 9.24
C ASP A 76 2.82 4.11 9.62
N ARG A 77 3.28 3.02 10.23
CA ARG A 77 4.69 2.84 10.60
C ARG A 77 5.65 2.93 9.43
N THR A 78 5.20 2.63 8.23
CA THR A 78 6.01 2.73 6.99
C THR A 78 5.85 4.07 6.28
N GLY A 79 5.16 5.05 6.90
CA GLY A 79 5.04 6.42 6.39
C GLY A 79 4.12 6.56 5.17
N CYS A 80 3.21 5.61 4.94
CA CYS A 80 2.28 5.67 3.81
C CYS A 80 1.05 6.52 4.10
N LEU A 81 0.77 6.81 5.37
CA LEU A 81 -0.40 7.54 5.81
C LEU A 81 -0.02 8.92 6.37
N ARG A 82 -0.87 9.90 6.14
CA ARG A 82 -0.84 11.20 6.79
C ARG A 82 -1.64 11.18 8.09
N ASP A 83 -2.74 10.42 8.10
CA ASP A 83 -3.65 10.25 9.22
C ASP A 83 -4.20 8.82 9.22
N ALA A 84 -3.67 8.01 10.13
CA ALA A 84 -4.05 6.60 10.24
C ALA A 84 -5.50 6.43 10.73
N VAL A 85 -5.97 7.33 11.61
CA VAL A 85 -7.32 7.27 12.17
C VAL A 85 -8.36 7.59 11.09
N GLU A 86 -8.13 8.63 10.30
CA GLU A 86 -9.00 8.98 9.18
C GLU A 86 -9.03 7.87 8.13
N TYR A 87 -7.87 7.29 7.81
CA TYR A 87 -7.80 6.20 6.84
C TYR A 87 -8.51 4.93 7.34
N GLU A 88 -8.31 4.54 8.60
CA GLU A 88 -9.01 3.39 9.20
C GLU A 88 -10.52 3.57 9.15
N LYS A 89 -11.01 4.74 9.52
CA LYS A 89 -12.42 5.10 9.43
C LYS A 89 -12.94 4.93 8.00
N ASN A 90 -12.21 5.41 6.99
CA ASN A 90 -12.58 5.28 5.59
C ASN A 90 -12.69 3.81 5.15
N VAL A 91 -11.73 2.95 5.56
CA VAL A 91 -11.78 1.52 5.27
C VAL A 91 -12.99 0.85 5.94
N LEU A 92 -13.27 1.17 7.20
CA LEU A 92 -14.42 0.61 7.92
C LEU A 92 -15.76 1.08 7.35
N GLU A 93 -15.87 2.33 6.91
CA GLU A 93 -17.04 2.87 6.21
C GLU A 93 -17.27 2.15 4.87
N ARG A 94 -16.18 1.86 4.13
CA ARG A 94 -16.25 1.07 2.90
C ARG A 94 -16.70 -0.36 3.18
N GLU A 95 -16.18 -0.99 4.23
CA GLU A 95 -16.54 -2.34 4.64
C GLU A 95 -18.03 -2.44 5.07
N ALA A 96 -18.57 -1.39 5.68
CA ALA A 96 -19.97 -1.30 6.06
C ALA A 96 -20.95 -1.22 4.86
N GLN A 97 -20.49 -0.77 3.70
CA GLN A 97 -21.27 -0.73 2.46
C GLN A 97 -21.44 -2.11 1.81
N GLY A 98 -20.60 -3.05 2.17
CA GLY A 98 -20.61 -4.43 1.66
C GLY A 98 -19.26 -5.08 1.93
N THR A 99 -19.31 -6.35 2.28
CA THR A 99 -18.11 -7.10 2.65
C THR A 99 -17.05 -7.10 1.53
N THR A 100 -15.80 -6.96 1.93
CA THR A 100 -14.64 -7.15 1.03
C THR A 100 -14.04 -8.55 1.14
N GLY A 101 -14.68 -9.46 1.87
CA GLY A 101 -14.37 -10.89 1.88
C GLY A 101 -14.84 -11.53 0.58
N VAL A 102 -13.90 -11.89 -0.30
CA VAL A 102 -14.19 -12.36 -1.67
C VAL A 102 -14.47 -13.84 -1.77
N GLY A 103 -14.28 -14.59 -0.68
CA GLY A 103 -14.41 -16.04 -0.65
C GLY A 103 -13.05 -16.76 -0.67
N GLY A 104 -13.06 -18.09 -0.57
CA GLY A 104 -11.82 -18.89 -0.53
C GLY A 104 -10.91 -18.60 0.67
N GLY A 105 -11.47 -18.03 1.74
CA GLY A 105 -10.71 -17.63 2.92
C GLY A 105 -9.89 -16.36 2.75
N VAL A 106 -10.25 -15.49 1.78
CA VAL A 106 -9.55 -14.27 1.41
C VAL A 106 -10.43 -13.04 1.58
N ALA A 107 -9.84 -11.94 2.07
CA ALA A 107 -10.46 -10.61 2.06
C ALA A 107 -9.50 -9.55 1.51
N ILE A 108 -10.09 -8.54 0.85
CA ILE A 108 -9.34 -7.42 0.27
C ILE A 108 -9.94 -6.10 0.79
N PRO A 109 -9.79 -5.78 2.11
CA PRO A 109 -10.16 -4.46 2.58
C PRO A 109 -9.43 -3.38 1.81
N HIS A 110 -10.11 -2.28 1.53
CA HIS A 110 -9.53 -1.19 0.77
C HIS A 110 -10.19 0.13 1.10
N GLY A 111 -9.42 1.20 0.97
CA GLY A 111 -9.91 2.56 1.15
C GLY A 111 -9.16 3.53 0.24
N LYS A 112 -9.88 4.59 -0.15
CA LYS A 112 -9.33 5.70 -0.90
C LYS A 112 -9.57 6.98 -0.11
N SER A 113 -8.51 7.70 0.23
CA SER A 113 -8.60 8.85 1.13
C SER A 113 -7.44 9.82 0.93
N ASN A 114 -7.68 11.10 1.17
CA ASN A 114 -6.64 12.12 1.30
C ASN A 114 -5.68 11.88 2.48
N ALA A 115 -6.04 10.97 3.39
CA ALA A 115 -5.16 10.53 4.46
C ALA A 115 -4.02 9.62 3.98
N VAL A 116 -4.09 9.10 2.73
CA VAL A 116 -3.04 8.30 2.11
C VAL A 116 -2.07 9.20 1.35
N LEU A 117 -0.78 9.09 1.67
CA LEU A 117 0.30 9.86 1.03
C LEU A 117 0.78 9.20 -0.26
N VAL A 118 0.94 7.89 -0.22
CA VAL A 118 1.43 7.08 -1.35
C VAL A 118 0.63 5.79 -1.45
N PRO A 119 0.39 5.27 -2.65
CA PRO A 119 -0.25 3.98 -2.83
C PRO A 119 0.55 2.88 -2.13
N ALA A 120 -0.12 2.02 -1.40
CA ALA A 120 0.54 0.96 -0.65
C ALA A 120 -0.37 -0.24 -0.41
N LEU A 121 0.26 -1.39 -0.20
CA LEU A 121 -0.37 -2.63 0.23
C LEU A 121 0.17 -3.06 1.60
N ALA A 122 -0.71 -3.66 2.40
CA ALA A 122 -0.33 -4.49 3.53
C ALA A 122 -0.97 -5.87 3.36
N ALA A 123 -0.28 -6.92 3.80
CA ALA A 123 -0.77 -8.29 3.73
C ALA A 123 -0.61 -9.00 5.07
N VAL A 124 -1.61 -9.78 5.46
CA VAL A 124 -1.53 -10.59 6.67
C VAL A 124 -2.08 -12.00 6.45
N THR A 125 -1.42 -12.98 7.05
CA THR A 125 -2.03 -14.27 7.30
C THR A 125 -2.43 -14.37 8.77
N LEU A 126 -3.58 -14.95 9.04
CA LEU A 126 -4.06 -15.13 10.39
C LEU A 126 -3.71 -16.53 10.92
N ARG A 127 -3.37 -16.62 12.20
CA ARG A 127 -3.16 -17.90 12.88
C ARG A 127 -4.44 -18.71 12.91
N GLU A 128 -5.55 -18.08 13.24
CA GLU A 128 -6.89 -18.63 13.24
C GLU A 128 -7.75 -17.81 12.26
N ALA A 129 -8.57 -18.50 11.48
CA ALA A 129 -9.48 -17.83 10.57
C ALA A 129 -10.59 -17.13 11.35
N ILE A 130 -10.99 -15.95 10.90
CA ILE A 130 -12.03 -15.12 11.52
C ILE A 130 -13.30 -15.09 10.69
N ASP A 131 -14.43 -14.87 11.32
CA ASP A 131 -15.67 -14.51 10.62
C ASP A 131 -15.53 -13.09 10.04
N TYR A 132 -15.29 -13.03 8.74
CA TYR A 132 -15.19 -11.76 7.99
C TYR A 132 -16.50 -11.41 7.31
N GLN A 133 -17.52 -12.27 7.40
CA GLN A 133 -18.76 -12.18 6.64
C GLN A 133 -18.52 -12.23 5.12
N ALA A 134 -17.59 -13.08 4.68
CA ALA A 134 -17.23 -13.22 3.27
C ALA A 134 -18.44 -13.68 2.42
N LEU A 135 -18.37 -13.41 1.10
CA LEU A 135 -19.46 -13.69 0.15
C LEU A 135 -19.90 -15.16 0.12
N ASP A 136 -18.98 -16.08 0.40
CA ASP A 136 -19.23 -17.53 0.46
C ASP A 136 -19.56 -18.06 1.87
N GLY A 137 -19.56 -17.16 2.87
CA GLY A 137 -19.75 -17.50 4.28
C GLY A 137 -18.56 -18.22 4.93
N ALA A 138 -17.45 -18.42 4.19
CA ALA A 138 -16.26 -19.07 4.74
C ALA A 138 -15.45 -18.10 5.61
N PRO A 139 -14.79 -18.59 6.68
CA PRO A 139 -13.92 -17.78 7.50
C PRO A 139 -12.65 -17.37 6.72
N VAL A 140 -12.15 -16.16 6.99
CA VAL A 140 -11.00 -15.57 6.29
C VAL A 140 -9.72 -15.76 7.08
N ARG A 141 -8.64 -16.11 6.35
CA ARG A 141 -7.30 -16.30 6.91
C ARG A 141 -6.22 -15.49 6.19
N LEU A 142 -6.49 -14.98 4.99
CA LEU A 142 -5.57 -14.18 4.19
C LEU A 142 -6.20 -12.83 3.86
N LEU A 143 -5.55 -11.73 4.22
CA LEU A 143 -6.06 -10.39 3.98
C LEU A 143 -5.01 -9.53 3.26
N PHE A 144 -5.50 -8.70 2.32
CA PHE A 144 -4.72 -7.66 1.64
C PHE A 144 -5.42 -6.31 1.80
N LEU A 145 -4.80 -5.36 2.49
CA LEU A 145 -5.30 -3.99 2.62
C LEU A 145 -4.69 -3.10 1.55
N ILE A 146 -5.54 -2.46 0.74
CA ILE A 146 -5.11 -1.53 -0.33
C ILE A 146 -5.36 -0.10 0.12
N ALA A 147 -4.29 0.69 0.23
CA ALA A 147 -4.35 2.12 0.46
C ALA A 147 -4.09 2.88 -0.84
N ALA A 148 -5.02 3.76 -1.21
CA ALA A 148 -4.89 4.60 -2.40
C ALA A 148 -5.17 6.06 -2.06
N PRO A 149 -4.37 7.04 -2.56
CA PRO A 149 -4.69 8.46 -2.45
C PRO A 149 -5.97 8.80 -3.22
N ASP A 150 -6.67 9.83 -2.78
CA ASP A 150 -7.75 10.41 -3.59
C ASP A 150 -7.19 10.89 -4.94
N GLY A 151 -7.96 10.63 -6.01
CA GLY A 151 -7.53 10.94 -7.38
C GLY A 151 -6.77 9.80 -8.08
N ALA A 152 -6.26 8.80 -7.38
CA ALA A 152 -5.60 7.63 -7.96
C ALA A 152 -6.59 6.51 -8.36
N ASN A 153 -7.67 6.87 -9.07
CA ASN A 153 -8.75 5.93 -9.40
C ASN A 153 -8.28 4.75 -10.24
N ASP A 154 -7.51 5.02 -11.29
CA ASP A 154 -7.05 3.98 -12.22
C ASP A 154 -6.11 3.00 -11.53
N LEU A 155 -5.18 3.50 -10.71
CA LEU A 155 -4.26 2.66 -9.94
C LEU A 155 -5.01 1.78 -8.94
N HIS A 156 -5.97 2.34 -8.21
CA HIS A 156 -6.78 1.58 -7.25
C HIS A 156 -7.52 0.40 -7.92
N ILE A 157 -8.14 0.66 -9.07
CA ILE A 157 -8.84 -0.39 -9.85
C ILE A 157 -7.85 -1.43 -10.37
N GLN A 158 -6.70 -1.02 -10.88
CA GLN A 158 -5.66 -1.93 -11.37
C GLN A 158 -5.14 -2.85 -10.27
N VAL A 159 -4.86 -2.33 -9.08
CA VAL A 159 -4.41 -3.12 -7.92
C VAL A 159 -5.47 -4.13 -7.51
N LEU A 160 -6.74 -3.69 -7.38
CA LEU A 160 -7.85 -4.58 -7.05
C LEU A 160 -8.01 -5.70 -8.07
N ALA A 161 -8.02 -5.36 -9.36
CA ALA A 161 -8.18 -6.34 -10.44
C ALA A 161 -7.01 -7.33 -10.45
N ARG A 162 -5.77 -6.84 -10.27
CA ARG A 162 -4.58 -7.68 -10.26
C ARG A 162 -4.59 -8.65 -9.07
N LEU A 163 -4.87 -8.16 -7.87
CA LEU A 163 -5.02 -9.02 -6.69
C LEU A 163 -6.14 -10.04 -6.87
N ALA A 164 -7.31 -9.61 -7.35
CA ALA A 164 -8.42 -10.53 -7.57
C ALA A 164 -8.03 -11.67 -8.53
N GLN A 165 -7.34 -11.36 -9.63
CA GLN A 165 -6.87 -12.39 -10.58
C GLN A 165 -5.94 -13.40 -9.92
N LEU A 166 -4.93 -12.94 -9.17
CA LEU A 166 -3.97 -13.81 -8.49
C LEU A 166 -4.64 -14.68 -7.44
N LEU A 167 -5.52 -14.09 -6.64
CA LEU A 167 -6.19 -14.74 -5.51
C LEU A 167 -7.35 -15.67 -5.92
N MET A 168 -7.76 -15.66 -7.19
CA MET A 168 -8.68 -16.67 -7.73
C MET A 168 -8.06 -18.07 -7.81
N GLU A 169 -6.75 -18.21 -7.70
CA GLU A 169 -6.08 -19.50 -7.74
C GLU A 169 -5.89 -20.08 -6.34
N PRO A 170 -6.59 -21.17 -5.97
CA PRO A 170 -6.52 -21.74 -4.63
C PRO A 170 -5.10 -22.17 -4.23
N MET A 171 -4.32 -22.74 -5.14
CA MET A 171 -2.94 -23.16 -4.87
C MET A 171 -2.03 -21.99 -4.53
N PHE A 172 -2.19 -20.86 -5.21
CA PHE A 172 -1.45 -19.63 -4.89
C PHE A 172 -1.79 -19.11 -3.49
N CYS A 173 -3.08 -19.09 -3.14
CA CYS A 173 -3.50 -18.70 -1.79
C CYS A 173 -2.93 -19.63 -0.70
N GLU A 174 -2.85 -20.93 -0.96
CA GLU A 174 -2.24 -21.88 -0.03
C GLU A 174 -0.72 -21.68 0.09
N GLU A 175 -0.01 -21.44 -1.01
CA GLU A 175 1.41 -21.11 -0.97
C GLU A 175 1.68 -19.86 -0.11
N LEU A 176 0.86 -18.81 -0.25
CA LEU A 176 0.96 -17.59 0.57
C LEU A 176 0.72 -17.87 2.05
N LYS A 177 -0.26 -18.71 2.38
CA LYS A 177 -0.56 -19.08 3.78
C LYS A 177 0.52 -19.94 4.43
N GLN A 178 1.33 -20.65 3.63
CA GLN A 178 2.41 -21.51 4.09
C GLN A 178 3.76 -20.78 4.22
N ALA A 179 3.88 -19.57 3.69
CA ALA A 179 5.10 -18.78 3.82
C ALA A 179 5.47 -18.59 5.30
N SER A 180 6.74 -18.77 5.60
CA SER A 180 7.28 -18.69 6.96
C SER A 180 7.90 -17.33 7.28
N THR A 181 8.28 -16.57 6.24
CA THR A 181 8.84 -15.22 6.37
C THR A 181 8.18 -14.25 5.39
N PRO A 182 8.17 -12.94 5.68
CA PRO A 182 7.70 -11.92 4.75
C PRO A 182 8.38 -11.96 3.39
N GLU A 183 9.66 -12.30 3.35
CA GLU A 183 10.44 -12.41 2.12
C GLU A 183 9.97 -13.60 1.28
N GLU A 184 9.69 -14.76 1.90
CA GLU A 184 9.10 -15.91 1.22
C GLU A 184 7.71 -15.57 0.66
N PHE A 185 6.88 -14.88 1.43
CA PHE A 185 5.56 -14.41 0.99
C PHE A 185 5.66 -13.54 -0.26
N LEU A 186 6.57 -12.58 -0.27
CA LEU A 186 6.83 -11.71 -1.43
C LEU A 186 7.43 -12.49 -2.60
N ALA A 187 8.30 -13.46 -2.35
CA ALA A 187 8.88 -14.30 -3.41
C ALA A 187 7.82 -15.14 -4.13
N VAL A 188 6.82 -15.65 -3.41
CA VAL A 188 5.66 -16.35 -4.00
C VAL A 188 4.89 -15.42 -4.94
N ILE A 189 4.62 -14.17 -4.53
CA ILE A 189 3.94 -13.18 -5.37
C ILE A 189 4.80 -12.86 -6.61
N ALA A 190 6.08 -12.53 -6.42
CA ALA A 190 6.98 -12.17 -7.51
C ALA A 190 7.11 -13.27 -8.57
N LYS A 191 7.25 -14.53 -8.13
CA LYS A 191 7.29 -15.69 -9.03
C LYS A 191 6.02 -15.81 -9.86
N ARG A 192 4.86 -15.54 -9.25
CA ARG A 192 3.57 -15.61 -9.93
C ARG A 192 3.44 -14.51 -10.97
N GLU A 193 3.78 -13.27 -10.62
CA GLU A 193 3.74 -12.14 -11.53
C GLU A 193 4.67 -12.30 -12.75
N GLN A 194 5.86 -12.90 -12.56
CA GLN A 194 6.80 -13.19 -13.66
C GLN A 194 6.27 -14.29 -14.58
N GLY A 195 5.62 -15.33 -14.05
CA GLY A 195 5.06 -16.44 -14.85
C GLY A 195 3.91 -16.03 -15.75
N GLU A 196 3.19 -14.95 -15.42
CA GLU A 196 2.11 -14.40 -16.25
C GLU A 196 2.63 -13.47 -17.35
N THR A 197 3.75 -12.78 -17.12
CA THR A 197 4.38 -11.91 -18.13
C THR A 197 5.01 -12.72 -19.30
N ALA A 198 5.23 -14.03 -19.10
CA ALA A 198 5.86 -14.93 -20.08
C ALA A 198 4.84 -15.69 -20.97
N ARG A 199 3.55 -15.43 -20.85
CA ARG A 199 2.47 -16.01 -21.67
C ARG A 199 1.85 -14.95 -22.57
#